data_f3a0dd1df88a163562405a62e4e8dfe1
#
_entry.id   f3a0dd1df88a163562405a62e4e8dfe1
#
_cell.length_a   1.000
_cell.length_b   1.000
_cell.length_c   1.000
_cell.angle_alpha   90.00
_cell.angle_beta   90.00
_cell.angle_gamma   90.00
#
_symmetry.space_group_name_H-M   'P 1'
#
loop_
_entity.id
_entity.type
_entity.pdbx_description
1 polymer ?
#
loop_
_entity_poly.entity_id
_entity_poly.type
_entity_poly.pdbx_seq_one_letter_code
_entity_poly.pdbx_strand_id
1 'polypeptide(L)'
;MVYFNNVFIIIIFLAALISIYQFIFLISYHVPTGTPGLLARQGFIEHRLFGVYTSPNVGAMFGYTSIILSLISVLISKITKTIRVFYMMNFIVQIFYITLSSSRGAQVVICSFLVLFLLLFANSKFRKSIREVLPVKIKWMVSILLVLLVYFSFGTNYAKDFLATIPVSIDRKVEVIESNESDKTPLPEKEVILQHSSDNSEISAGRFTIWKAALKVIRPTLLFGYGETDFYGNSDAKFLKKVDLDTTDVNELKRAHGNMHNGFLQVLVSSGIIAFICIYAFYVLNIFSLLKTFFRSKVNYAFLGIVLIFILSIFIDEMVEAHVLFNKRDVISIV
;
A
#
# COMPACT_ATOMS: atom_id res chain seq x y z
N MET A 1 -19.45 10.50 -9.86
CA MET A 1 -18.01 10.29 -9.64
C MET A 1 -17.48 11.10 -8.46
N VAL A 2 -17.55 12.43 -8.42
CA VAL A 2 -17.03 13.26 -7.32
C VAL A 2 -17.62 12.88 -5.95
N TYR A 3 -18.93 12.63 -5.88
CA TYR A 3 -19.58 12.21 -4.63
C TYR A 3 -19.01 10.88 -4.09
N PHE A 4 -18.87 9.88 -4.95
CA PHE A 4 -18.28 8.59 -4.57
C PHE A 4 -16.84 8.73 -4.10
N ASN A 5 -16.02 9.51 -4.81
CA ASN A 5 -14.66 9.81 -4.41
C ASN A 5 -14.61 10.43 -2.99
N ASN A 6 -15.51 11.39 -2.71
CA ASN A 6 -15.54 12.06 -1.42
C ASN A 6 -15.90 11.11 -0.27
N VAL A 7 -16.87 10.21 -0.48
CA VAL A 7 -17.24 9.20 0.51
C VAL A 7 -16.03 8.30 0.80
N PHE A 8 -15.36 7.79 -0.24
CA PHE A 8 -14.16 6.98 -0.07
C PHE A 8 -13.06 7.73 0.68
N ILE A 9 -12.76 8.98 0.28
CA ILE A 9 -11.72 9.80 0.92
C ILE A 9 -12.04 10.01 2.40
N ILE A 10 -13.30 10.29 2.76
CA ILE A 10 -13.72 10.49 4.16
C ILE A 10 -13.53 9.21 4.97
N ILE A 11 -13.95 8.07 4.44
CA ILE A 11 -13.81 6.77 5.14
C ILE A 11 -12.33 6.48 5.39
N ILE A 12 -11.47 6.62 4.37
CA ILE A 12 -10.04 6.34 4.51
C ILE A 12 -9.34 7.37 5.40
N PHE A 13 -9.77 8.62 5.39
CA PHE A 13 -9.28 9.64 6.31
C PHE A 13 -9.59 9.29 7.78
N LEU A 14 -10.82 8.89 8.08
CA LEU A 14 -11.21 8.48 9.43
C LEU A 14 -10.48 7.20 9.85
N ALA A 15 -10.37 6.23 8.96
CA ALA A 15 -9.61 5.01 9.21
C ALA A 15 -8.13 5.29 9.54
N ALA A 16 -7.50 6.23 8.84
CA ALA A 16 -6.13 6.65 9.12
C ALA A 16 -6.01 7.37 10.46
N LEU A 17 -6.97 8.24 10.83
CA LEU A 17 -6.97 8.91 12.13
C LEU A 17 -7.09 7.92 13.28
N ILE A 18 -8.02 6.95 13.20
CA ILE A 18 -8.17 5.89 14.20
C ILE A 18 -6.87 5.07 14.30
N SER A 19 -6.26 4.75 13.16
CA SER A 19 -5.00 4.01 13.13
C SER A 19 -3.85 4.77 13.77
N ILE A 20 -3.73 6.08 13.51
CA ILE A 20 -2.72 6.94 14.15
C ILE A 20 -2.97 7.03 15.66
N TYR A 21 -4.23 7.13 16.08
CA TYR A 21 -4.60 7.06 17.51
C TYR A 21 -4.12 5.74 18.13
N GLN A 22 -4.34 4.60 17.48
CA GLN A 22 -3.83 3.30 17.95
C GLN A 22 -2.30 3.27 18.08
N PHE A 23 -1.58 3.93 17.17
CA PHE A 23 -0.13 4.07 17.28
C PHE A 23 0.30 4.92 18.48
N ILE A 24 -0.33 6.08 18.68
CA ILE A 24 0.01 7.01 19.78
C ILE A 24 -0.12 6.34 21.15
N PHE A 25 -1.16 5.50 21.32
CA PHE A 25 -1.44 4.78 22.56
C PHE A 25 -0.96 3.32 22.55
N LEU A 26 -0.16 2.92 21.57
CA LEU A 26 0.39 1.56 21.39
C LEU A 26 -0.67 0.46 21.49
N ILE A 27 -1.89 0.74 21.04
CA ILE A 27 -3.01 -0.20 21.08
C ILE A 27 -2.79 -1.29 20.05
N SER A 28 -2.88 -2.55 20.50
CA SER A 28 -2.83 -3.73 19.64
C SER A 28 -3.84 -4.76 20.08
N TYR A 29 -4.48 -5.43 19.13
CA TYR A 29 -5.43 -6.50 19.41
C TYR A 29 -5.53 -7.49 18.27
N HIS A 30 -6.06 -8.67 18.58
CA HIS A 30 -6.30 -9.75 17.65
C HIS A 30 -7.81 -9.94 17.48
N VAL A 31 -8.29 -9.95 16.25
CA VAL A 31 -9.71 -10.12 15.93
C VAL A 31 -9.92 -11.48 15.28
N PRO A 32 -10.91 -12.28 15.72
CA PRO A 32 -11.27 -13.50 15.03
C PRO A 32 -11.67 -13.24 13.58
N THR A 33 -11.13 -14.02 12.63
CA THR A 33 -11.39 -13.84 11.20
C THR A 33 -12.56 -14.69 10.68
N GLY A 34 -13.32 -15.35 11.53
CA GLY A 34 -14.33 -16.32 11.10
C GLY A 34 -13.75 -17.66 10.62
N THR A 35 -12.46 -17.76 10.37
CA THR A 35 -11.76 -19.04 10.12
C THR A 35 -11.21 -19.56 11.44
N PRO A 36 -11.54 -20.80 11.87
CA PRO A 36 -11.05 -21.36 13.12
C PRO A 36 -9.52 -21.31 13.21
N GLY A 37 -9.01 -20.73 14.30
CA GLY A 37 -7.57 -20.64 14.57
C GLY A 37 -6.82 -19.51 13.84
N LEU A 38 -7.50 -18.71 13.01
CA LEU A 38 -6.90 -17.56 12.36
C LEU A 38 -7.35 -16.25 13.04
N LEU A 39 -6.38 -15.46 13.51
CA LEU A 39 -6.61 -14.15 14.11
C LEU A 39 -6.06 -13.05 13.18
N ALA A 40 -6.88 -12.05 12.89
CA ALA A 40 -6.43 -10.84 12.25
C ALA A 40 -5.73 -9.94 13.28
N ARG A 41 -4.64 -9.33 12.87
CA ARG A 41 -3.85 -8.40 13.69
C ARG A 41 -4.25 -6.98 13.36
N GLN A 42 -4.53 -6.16 14.37
CA GLN A 42 -4.88 -4.75 14.20
C GLN A 42 -4.16 -3.89 15.23
N GLY A 43 -4.02 -2.59 14.92
CA GLY A 43 -3.31 -1.63 15.77
C GLY A 43 -1.82 -1.55 15.46
N PHE A 44 -0.99 -1.35 16.47
CA PHE A 44 0.47 -1.26 16.35
C PHE A 44 1.10 -2.60 16.74
N ILE A 45 1.57 -3.38 15.79
CA ILE A 45 2.08 -4.74 15.98
C ILE A 45 3.35 -4.94 15.16
N GLU A 46 4.32 -5.69 15.70
CA GLU A 46 5.57 -6.04 15.00
C GLU A 46 6.31 -4.81 14.44
N HIS A 47 6.36 -3.73 15.23
CA HIS A 47 7.01 -2.48 14.86
C HIS A 47 6.41 -1.78 13.62
N ARG A 48 5.15 -2.09 13.27
CA ARG A 48 4.43 -1.54 12.13
C ARG A 48 3.00 -1.13 12.50
N LEU A 49 2.49 -0.09 11.88
CA LEU A 49 1.10 0.29 12.04
C LEU A 49 0.21 -0.48 11.05
N PHE A 50 -0.50 -1.47 11.54
CA PHE A 50 -1.62 -2.09 10.83
C PHE A 50 -2.84 -1.18 10.88
N GLY A 51 -3.07 -0.55 12.02
CA GLY A 51 -4.22 0.29 12.25
C GLY A 51 -5.50 -0.53 12.28
N VAL A 52 -6.53 -0.02 11.63
CA VAL A 52 -7.82 -0.72 11.46
C VAL A 52 -7.79 -1.78 10.36
N TYR A 53 -6.69 -1.89 9.63
CA TYR A 53 -6.53 -2.85 8.54
C TYR A 53 -5.88 -4.14 9.03
N THR A 54 -6.07 -5.22 8.31
CA THR A 54 -5.45 -6.52 8.59
C THR A 54 -4.03 -6.64 8.01
N SER A 55 -3.69 -5.74 7.09
CA SER A 55 -2.37 -5.64 6.48
C SER A 55 -1.95 -4.17 6.36
N PRO A 56 -0.75 -3.81 6.83
CA PRO A 56 -0.25 -2.44 6.70
C PRO A 56 0.00 -2.04 5.23
N ASN A 57 0.24 -3.01 4.35
CA ASN A 57 0.42 -2.76 2.92
C ASN A 57 -0.91 -2.34 2.27
N VAL A 58 -2.01 -3.03 2.60
CA VAL A 58 -3.36 -2.70 2.11
C VAL A 58 -3.79 -1.31 2.59
N GLY A 59 -3.61 -1.01 3.89
CA GLY A 59 -3.92 0.31 4.42
C GLY A 59 -3.12 1.42 3.75
N ALA A 60 -1.83 1.19 3.49
CA ALA A 60 -0.98 2.14 2.79
C ALA A 60 -1.44 2.39 1.34
N MET A 61 -1.92 1.36 0.63
CA MET A 61 -2.48 1.50 -0.72
C MET A 61 -3.82 2.24 -0.72
N PHE A 62 -4.68 2.03 0.27
CA PHE A 62 -5.89 2.84 0.44
C PHE A 62 -5.55 4.31 0.72
N GLY A 63 -4.56 4.57 1.56
CA GLY A 63 -4.05 5.91 1.81
C GLY A 63 -3.52 6.59 0.54
N TYR A 64 -2.69 5.90 -0.23
CA TYR A 64 -2.22 6.35 -1.53
C TYR A 64 -3.38 6.65 -2.50
N THR A 65 -4.32 5.72 -2.63
CA THR A 65 -5.52 5.90 -3.48
C THR A 65 -6.34 7.12 -3.05
N SER A 66 -6.52 7.34 -1.75
CA SER A 66 -7.23 8.49 -1.20
C SER A 66 -6.53 9.82 -1.55
N ILE A 67 -5.20 9.87 -1.54
CA ILE A 67 -4.42 11.03 -1.99
C ILE A 67 -4.69 11.31 -3.47
N ILE A 68 -4.61 10.29 -4.32
CA ILE A 68 -4.80 10.47 -5.78
C ILE A 68 -6.24 10.86 -6.11
N LEU A 69 -7.24 10.24 -5.46
CA LEU A 69 -8.64 10.63 -5.65
C LEU A 69 -8.92 12.06 -5.18
N SER A 70 -8.25 12.54 -4.13
CA SER A 70 -8.31 13.95 -3.71
C SER A 70 -7.76 14.87 -4.81
N LEU A 71 -6.61 14.53 -5.39
CA LEU A 71 -6.01 15.27 -6.49
C LEU A 71 -6.93 15.28 -7.73
N ILE A 72 -7.47 14.12 -8.11
CA ILE A 72 -8.44 13.99 -9.21
C ILE A 72 -9.68 14.85 -8.97
N SER A 73 -10.22 14.87 -7.76
CA SER A 73 -11.40 15.66 -7.41
C SER A 73 -11.14 17.16 -7.54
N VAL A 74 -9.93 17.62 -7.20
CA VAL A 74 -9.49 19.03 -7.45
C VAL A 74 -9.47 19.36 -8.94
N LEU A 75 -9.08 18.40 -9.79
CA LEU A 75 -8.95 18.61 -11.24
C LEU A 75 -10.28 18.61 -11.98
N ILE A 76 -11.28 17.87 -11.48
CA ILE A 76 -12.58 17.70 -12.17
C ILE A 76 -13.58 18.78 -11.79
N SER A 77 -13.55 19.25 -10.54
CA SER A 77 -14.62 20.09 -9.99
C SER A 77 -14.10 21.39 -9.39
N LYS A 78 -14.93 22.43 -9.47
CA LYS A 78 -14.71 23.66 -8.71
C LYS A 78 -15.00 23.35 -7.24
N ILE A 79 -13.95 23.20 -6.44
CA ILE A 79 -14.05 22.91 -5.02
C ILE A 79 -14.04 24.19 -4.18
N THR A 80 -14.81 24.18 -3.08
CA THR A 80 -14.79 25.25 -2.07
C THR A 80 -13.46 25.28 -1.33
N LYS A 81 -13.17 26.43 -0.67
CA LYS A 81 -11.98 26.55 0.18
C LYS A 81 -11.94 25.49 1.29
N THR A 82 -13.09 25.19 1.89
CA THR A 82 -13.22 24.18 2.96
C THR A 82 -12.85 22.78 2.46
N ILE A 83 -13.36 22.35 1.30
CA ILE A 83 -13.03 21.05 0.71
C ILE A 83 -11.55 20.98 0.35
N ARG A 84 -10.94 22.07 -0.13
CA ARG A 84 -9.51 22.12 -0.41
C ARG A 84 -8.68 21.91 0.84
N VAL A 85 -9.03 22.57 1.95
CA VAL A 85 -8.37 22.38 3.25
C VAL A 85 -8.51 20.94 3.71
N PHE A 86 -9.71 20.34 3.59
CA PHE A 86 -9.91 18.93 3.92
C PHE A 86 -9.00 18.00 3.12
N TYR A 87 -8.85 18.19 1.81
CA TYR A 87 -7.95 17.37 1.00
C TYR A 87 -6.47 17.56 1.38
N MET A 88 -6.07 18.76 1.79
CA MET A 88 -4.72 18.99 2.33
C MET A 88 -4.51 18.24 3.65
N MET A 89 -5.50 18.27 4.56
CA MET A 89 -5.46 17.49 5.80
C MET A 89 -5.40 15.98 5.51
N ASN A 90 -6.22 15.49 4.57
CA ASN A 90 -6.19 14.11 4.14
C ASN A 90 -4.78 13.72 3.63
N PHE A 91 -4.18 14.54 2.79
CA PHE A 91 -2.82 14.31 2.29
C PHE A 91 -1.81 14.15 3.43
N ILE A 92 -1.82 15.04 4.42
CA ILE A 92 -0.91 14.99 5.56
C ILE A 92 -1.15 13.71 6.38
N VAL A 93 -2.40 13.42 6.73
CA VAL A 93 -2.77 12.25 7.55
C VAL A 93 -2.37 10.94 6.84
N GLN A 94 -2.59 10.85 5.53
CA GLN A 94 -2.22 9.65 4.78
C GLN A 94 -0.70 9.48 4.70
N ILE A 95 0.08 10.55 4.53
CA ILE A 95 1.55 10.45 4.56
C ILE A 95 2.02 9.91 5.92
N PHE A 96 1.46 10.40 7.03
CA PHE A 96 1.78 9.88 8.37
C PHE A 96 1.46 8.38 8.47
N TYR A 97 0.26 7.98 8.08
CA TYR A 97 -0.15 6.57 8.11
C TYR A 97 0.78 5.69 7.25
N ILE A 98 1.06 6.09 5.99
CA ILE A 98 1.93 5.35 5.07
C ILE A 98 3.34 5.20 5.66
N THR A 99 3.87 6.26 6.28
CA THR A 99 5.18 6.22 6.94
C THR A 99 5.20 5.21 8.09
N LEU A 100 4.20 5.27 8.98
CA LEU A 100 4.08 4.37 10.14
C LEU A 100 3.78 2.91 9.74
N SER A 101 3.10 2.70 8.62
CA SER A 101 2.82 1.35 8.09
C SER A 101 4.08 0.59 7.68
N SER A 102 5.19 1.31 7.44
CA SER A 102 6.46 0.76 6.93
C SER A 102 6.31 -0.10 5.66
N SER A 103 5.32 0.22 4.82
CA SER A 103 5.04 -0.51 3.58
C SER A 103 6.04 -0.15 2.48
N ARG A 104 6.98 -1.05 2.19
CA ARG A 104 7.93 -0.90 1.08
C ARG A 104 7.23 -0.86 -0.28
N GLY A 105 6.17 -1.67 -0.46
CA GLY A 105 5.34 -1.67 -1.68
C GLY A 105 4.77 -0.28 -1.94
N ALA A 106 4.09 0.31 -0.97
CA ALA A 106 3.52 1.65 -1.11
C ALA A 106 4.59 2.73 -1.38
N GLN A 107 5.78 2.62 -0.78
CA GLN A 107 6.90 3.53 -1.07
C GLN A 107 7.32 3.46 -2.55
N VAL A 108 7.48 2.25 -3.10
CA VAL A 108 7.81 2.04 -4.52
C VAL A 108 6.74 2.64 -5.42
N VAL A 109 5.47 2.41 -5.11
CA VAL A 109 4.33 2.94 -5.89
C VAL A 109 4.31 4.46 -5.88
N ILE A 110 4.49 5.08 -4.71
CA ILE A 110 4.52 6.54 -4.57
C ILE A 110 5.72 7.13 -5.31
N CYS A 111 6.90 6.56 -5.15
CA CYS A 111 8.10 7.00 -5.89
C CYS A 111 7.88 6.88 -7.41
N SER A 112 7.30 5.79 -7.87
CA SER A 112 6.97 5.58 -9.28
C SER A 112 5.97 6.62 -9.79
N PHE A 113 4.92 6.91 -9.01
CA PHE A 113 3.97 7.97 -9.33
C PHE A 113 4.67 9.34 -9.45
N LEU A 114 5.52 9.69 -8.50
CA LEU A 114 6.24 10.97 -8.49
C LEU A 114 7.19 11.09 -9.70
N VAL A 115 7.93 10.03 -10.02
CA VAL A 115 8.80 9.98 -11.20
C VAL A 115 8.00 10.13 -12.49
N LEU A 116 6.93 9.35 -12.66
CA LEU A 116 6.06 9.43 -13.84
C LEU A 116 5.40 10.81 -13.95
N PHE A 117 5.01 11.41 -12.82
CA PHE A 117 4.47 12.77 -12.81
C PHE A 117 5.52 13.78 -13.29
N LEU A 118 6.76 13.72 -12.80
CA LEU A 118 7.85 14.58 -13.24
C LEU A 118 8.14 14.41 -14.74
N LEU A 119 8.11 13.18 -15.25
CA LEU A 119 8.28 12.90 -16.68
C LEU A 119 7.14 13.52 -17.52
N LEU A 120 5.88 13.34 -17.10
CA LEU A 120 4.75 13.98 -17.79
C LEU A 120 4.77 15.51 -17.65
N PHE A 121 5.32 16.02 -16.56
CA PHE A 121 5.45 17.45 -16.33
C PHE A 121 6.42 18.14 -17.31
N ALA A 122 7.32 17.38 -17.95
CA ALA A 122 8.13 17.87 -19.07
C ALA A 122 7.25 18.23 -20.29
N ASN A 123 6.07 17.58 -20.44
CA ASN A 123 5.12 17.92 -21.51
C ASN A 123 4.47 19.30 -21.24
N SER A 124 4.61 20.21 -22.21
CA SER A 124 4.13 21.60 -22.08
C SER A 124 2.61 21.71 -21.91
N LYS A 125 1.82 20.84 -22.57
CA LYS A 125 0.37 20.83 -22.50
C LYS A 125 -0.12 20.35 -21.13
N PHE A 126 0.48 19.27 -20.60
CA PHE A 126 0.20 18.76 -19.27
C PHE A 126 0.54 19.80 -18.20
N ARG A 127 1.73 20.39 -18.27
CA ARG A 127 2.18 21.44 -17.37
C ARG A 127 1.26 22.66 -17.37
N LYS A 128 0.80 23.12 -18.56
CA LYS A 128 -0.15 24.23 -18.69
C LYS A 128 -1.48 23.87 -18.01
N SER A 129 -2.03 22.70 -18.30
CA SER A 129 -3.30 22.24 -17.73
C SER A 129 -3.27 22.10 -16.20
N ILE A 130 -2.15 21.61 -15.63
CA ILE A 130 -1.98 21.56 -14.16
C ILE A 130 -1.96 22.97 -13.55
N ARG A 131 -1.30 23.95 -14.19
CA ARG A 131 -1.22 25.32 -13.68
C ARG A 131 -2.55 26.07 -13.71
N GLU A 132 -3.42 25.76 -14.65
CA GLU A 132 -4.77 26.34 -14.73
C GLU A 132 -5.63 25.94 -13.51
N VAL A 133 -5.38 24.75 -12.95
CA VAL A 133 -6.13 24.23 -11.77
C VAL A 133 -5.40 24.53 -10.46
N LEU A 134 -4.09 24.36 -10.46
CA LEU A 134 -3.22 24.59 -9.31
C LEU A 134 -2.29 25.80 -9.62
N PRO A 135 -2.66 27.02 -9.24
CA PRO A 135 -1.89 28.23 -9.58
C PRO A 135 -0.62 28.37 -8.74
N VAL A 136 0.17 27.32 -8.69
CA VAL A 136 1.46 27.26 -7.99
C VAL A 136 2.59 27.52 -8.99
N LYS A 137 3.59 28.31 -8.59
CA LYS A 137 4.77 28.54 -9.44
C LYS A 137 5.45 27.20 -9.72
N ILE A 138 5.84 26.95 -10.98
CA ILE A 138 6.46 25.69 -11.44
C ILE A 138 7.61 25.25 -10.55
N LYS A 139 8.50 26.18 -10.16
CA LYS A 139 9.64 25.88 -9.30
C LYS A 139 9.23 25.29 -7.97
N TRP A 140 8.18 25.80 -7.33
CA TRP A 140 7.70 25.29 -6.06
C TRP A 140 7.06 23.91 -6.21
N MET A 141 6.30 23.69 -7.28
CA MET A 141 5.68 22.39 -7.54
C MET A 141 6.74 21.30 -7.77
N VAL A 142 7.74 21.60 -8.61
CA VAL A 142 8.86 20.67 -8.84
C VAL A 142 9.66 20.44 -7.56
N SER A 143 9.92 21.49 -6.77
CA SER A 143 10.61 21.34 -5.48
C SER A 143 9.84 20.44 -4.51
N ILE A 144 8.52 20.62 -4.36
CA ILE A 144 7.70 19.79 -3.51
C ILE A 144 7.73 18.32 -3.97
N LEU A 145 7.61 18.06 -5.28
CA LEU A 145 7.66 16.70 -5.81
C LEU A 145 9.02 16.04 -5.57
N LEU A 146 10.13 16.78 -5.73
CA LEU A 146 11.47 16.29 -5.46
C LEU A 146 11.67 16.01 -3.95
N VAL A 147 11.20 16.91 -3.09
CA VAL A 147 11.25 16.70 -1.63
C VAL A 147 10.46 15.45 -1.24
N LEU A 148 9.25 15.25 -1.78
CA LEU A 148 8.47 14.04 -1.53
C LEU A 148 9.18 12.80 -2.06
N LEU A 149 9.80 12.87 -3.24
CA LEU A 149 10.55 11.75 -3.81
C LEU A 149 11.74 11.38 -2.91
N VAL A 150 12.52 12.34 -2.45
CA VAL A 150 13.63 12.12 -1.52
C VAL A 150 13.11 11.59 -0.18
N TYR A 151 12.00 12.13 0.32
CA TYR A 151 11.38 11.66 1.56
C TYR A 151 10.99 10.18 1.48
N PHE A 152 10.25 9.77 0.44
CA PHE A 152 9.82 8.37 0.31
C PHE A 152 10.96 7.43 -0.08
N SER A 153 12.03 7.91 -0.72
CA SER A 153 13.20 7.09 -1.04
C SER A 153 14.12 6.86 0.15
N PHE A 154 14.35 7.87 0.98
CA PHE A 154 15.37 7.85 2.03
C PHE A 154 14.90 8.40 3.38
N GLY A 155 14.00 9.38 3.38
CA GLY A 155 13.61 10.14 4.56
C GLY A 155 12.66 9.40 5.51
N THR A 156 11.96 8.37 5.04
CA THR A 156 10.97 7.64 5.84
C THR A 156 11.57 6.99 7.08
N ASN A 157 12.80 6.50 7.03
CA ASN A 157 13.47 5.88 8.17
C ASN A 157 13.73 6.91 9.28
N TYR A 158 14.29 8.07 8.92
CA TYR A 158 14.51 9.16 9.89
C TYR A 158 13.19 9.68 10.48
N ALA A 159 12.14 9.77 9.66
CA ALA A 159 10.82 10.14 10.15
C ALA A 159 10.24 9.11 11.13
N LYS A 160 10.46 7.81 10.90
CA LYS A 160 10.05 6.73 11.81
C LYS A 160 10.77 6.83 13.15
N ASP A 161 12.08 7.04 13.15
CA ASP A 161 12.86 7.18 14.38
C ASP A 161 12.35 8.36 15.22
N PHE A 162 12.05 9.50 14.57
CA PHE A 162 11.43 10.63 15.25
C PHE A 162 10.01 10.31 15.74
N LEU A 163 9.16 9.68 14.92
CA LEU A 163 7.78 9.35 15.28
C LEU A 163 7.72 8.31 16.42
N ALA A 164 8.69 7.42 16.51
CA ALA A 164 8.80 6.44 17.60
C ALA A 164 8.93 7.09 19.00
N THR A 165 9.42 8.31 19.06
CA THR A 165 9.56 9.04 20.34
C THR A 165 8.22 9.52 20.91
N ILE A 166 7.17 9.63 20.07
CA ILE A 166 5.87 10.21 20.46
C ILE A 166 5.14 9.32 21.48
N PRO A 167 4.92 8.00 21.24
CA PRO A 167 4.28 7.11 22.21
C PRO A 167 5.04 7.07 23.54
N VAL A 168 6.36 6.97 23.49
CA VAL A 168 7.24 6.94 24.70
C VAL A 168 7.08 8.22 25.52
N SER A 169 7.03 9.38 24.88
CA SER A 169 6.87 10.66 25.58
C SER A 169 5.49 10.83 26.23
N ILE A 170 4.45 10.20 25.65
CA ILE A 170 3.10 10.21 26.21
C ILE A 170 3.01 9.24 27.39
N ASP A 171 3.54 8.03 27.26
CA ASP A 171 3.58 7.01 28.31
C ASP A 171 4.28 7.57 29.57
N ARG A 172 5.44 8.22 29.41
CA ARG A 172 6.16 8.91 30.51
C ARG A 172 5.32 10.00 31.20
N LYS A 173 4.51 10.76 30.44
CA LYS A 173 3.64 11.78 31.04
C LYS A 173 2.50 11.17 31.87
N VAL A 174 1.94 10.07 31.39
CA VAL A 174 0.89 9.32 32.09
C VAL A 174 1.46 8.71 33.37
N GLU A 175 2.61 8.05 33.30
CA GLU A 175 3.30 7.50 34.49
C GLU A 175 3.64 8.57 35.54
N VAL A 176 4.09 9.75 35.13
CA VAL A 176 4.35 10.88 36.05
C VAL A 176 3.07 11.36 36.71
N ILE A 177 1.92 11.32 36.04
CA ILE A 177 0.63 11.69 36.64
C ILE A 177 0.16 10.62 37.64
N GLU A 178 0.36 9.34 37.33
CA GLU A 178 -0.01 8.21 38.19
C GLU A 178 0.99 7.99 39.35
N SER A 179 2.30 8.25 39.15
CA SER A 179 3.35 8.00 40.11
C SER A 179 3.46 9.07 41.20
N ASN A 180 2.66 10.14 41.16
CA ASN A 180 2.56 11.07 42.29
C ASN A 180 1.91 10.43 43.55
N GLU A 181 1.52 9.15 43.48
CA GLU A 181 0.88 8.43 44.60
C GLU A 181 1.70 7.28 45.20
N SER A 182 2.75 6.71 44.61
CA SER A 182 3.61 5.75 45.32
C SER A 182 4.82 5.23 44.54
N ASP A 183 5.94 5.12 45.23
CA ASP A 183 7.17 4.33 45.02
C ASP A 183 7.97 4.46 43.70
N LYS A 184 9.19 5.01 43.90
CA LYS A 184 10.20 5.24 42.87
C LYS A 184 11.03 3.99 42.60
N THR A 185 10.57 3.07 41.77
CA THR A 185 11.43 2.14 41.05
C THR A 185 11.55 2.57 39.59
N PRO A 186 12.74 2.82 39.04
CA PRO A 186 12.88 3.13 37.62
C PRO A 186 12.44 1.90 36.80
N LEU A 187 11.31 2.01 36.12
CA LEU A 187 10.88 1.00 35.15
C LEU A 187 11.83 0.98 33.93
N PRO A 188 12.11 -0.16 33.31
CA PRO A 188 12.98 -0.26 32.15
C PRO A 188 12.41 0.61 31.01
N GLU A 189 13.31 1.34 30.38
CA GLU A 189 13.01 2.27 29.28
C GLU A 189 12.31 1.52 28.13
N LYS A 190 11.04 1.79 27.92
CA LYS A 190 10.24 1.18 26.85
C LYS A 190 10.66 1.80 25.51
N GLU A 191 11.47 1.09 24.75
CA GLU A 191 11.93 1.51 23.44
C GLU A 191 10.90 1.10 22.38
N VAL A 192 10.34 2.07 21.67
CA VAL A 192 9.45 1.82 20.52
C VAL A 192 10.28 1.86 19.25
N ILE A 193 10.45 0.72 18.61
CA ILE A 193 11.21 0.59 17.37
C ILE A 193 10.22 0.54 16.20
N LEU A 194 10.38 1.41 15.20
CA LEU A 194 9.62 1.43 13.96
C LEU A 194 10.46 0.83 12.82
N GLN A 195 10.88 -0.43 12.98
CA GLN A 195 11.64 -1.13 11.96
C GLN A 195 10.91 -2.41 11.54
N HIS A 196 11.09 -2.79 10.29
CA HIS A 196 10.63 -4.09 9.83
C HIS A 196 11.55 -5.15 10.44
N SER A 197 11.01 -6.05 11.26
CA SER A 197 11.74 -7.16 11.91
C SER A 197 12.12 -8.27 10.91
N SER A 198 12.71 -7.93 9.77
CA SER A 198 13.37 -8.91 8.95
C SER A 198 14.86 -8.85 9.27
N ASP A 199 15.34 -9.74 10.12
CA ASP A 199 16.74 -10.00 10.37
C ASP A 199 17.53 -10.45 9.13
N ASN A 200 16.88 -10.48 7.98
CA ASN A 200 17.50 -10.80 6.72
C ASN A 200 17.75 -9.52 5.93
N SER A 201 19.00 -9.25 5.69
CA SER A 201 19.57 -8.24 4.78
C SER A 201 19.06 -8.34 3.33
N GLU A 202 18.09 -9.20 3.04
CA GLU A 202 17.51 -9.36 1.73
C GLU A 202 16.48 -8.26 1.43
N ILE A 203 16.79 -7.46 0.42
CA ILE A 203 15.92 -6.39 -0.13
C ILE A 203 14.51 -6.92 -0.45
N SER A 204 14.39 -8.21 -0.81
CA SER A 204 13.16 -8.87 -1.23
C SER A 204 12.28 -9.38 -0.09
N ALA A 205 12.74 -9.38 1.17
CA ALA A 205 12.04 -9.99 2.31
C ALA A 205 11.55 -11.44 2.03
N GLY A 206 12.36 -12.24 1.34
CA GLY A 206 12.04 -13.63 0.98
C GLY A 206 11.11 -13.79 -0.25
N ARG A 207 10.70 -12.71 -0.91
CA ARG A 207 9.78 -12.78 -2.06
C ARG A 207 10.34 -13.54 -3.24
N PHE A 208 11.63 -13.41 -3.54
CA PHE A 208 12.26 -14.14 -4.64
C PHE A 208 12.21 -15.66 -4.43
N THR A 209 12.31 -16.15 -3.21
CA THR A 209 12.17 -17.56 -2.90
C THR A 209 10.72 -18.03 -3.16
N ILE A 210 9.73 -17.25 -2.71
CA ILE A 210 8.31 -17.52 -3.01
C ILE A 210 8.06 -17.52 -4.52
N TRP A 211 8.59 -16.56 -5.28
CA TRP A 211 8.40 -16.47 -6.72
C TRP A 211 9.03 -17.66 -7.46
N LYS A 212 10.24 -18.06 -7.03
CA LYS A 212 10.90 -19.24 -7.60
C LYS A 212 10.08 -20.52 -7.34
N ALA A 213 9.57 -20.70 -6.13
CA ALA A 213 8.71 -21.80 -5.77
C ALA A 213 7.38 -21.78 -6.54
N ALA A 214 6.74 -20.61 -6.68
CA ALA A 214 5.53 -20.42 -7.46
C ALA A 214 5.70 -20.82 -8.94
N LEU A 215 6.84 -20.46 -9.55
CA LEU A 215 7.17 -20.84 -10.93
C LEU A 215 7.40 -22.34 -11.10
N LYS A 216 7.87 -23.04 -10.07
CA LYS A 216 7.95 -24.50 -10.10
C LYS A 216 6.54 -25.13 -10.00
N VAL A 217 5.72 -24.60 -9.08
CA VAL A 217 4.36 -25.10 -8.82
C VAL A 217 3.47 -25.01 -10.05
N ILE A 218 3.55 -23.94 -10.85
CA ILE A 218 2.64 -23.72 -11.98
C ILE A 218 2.87 -24.67 -13.15
N ARG A 219 4.07 -25.24 -13.32
CA ARG A 219 4.44 -26.03 -14.49
C ARG A 219 3.40 -27.12 -14.89
N PRO A 220 2.88 -27.95 -13.96
CA PRO A 220 1.91 -29.01 -14.33
C PRO A 220 0.52 -28.49 -14.67
N THR A 221 0.17 -27.27 -14.30
CA THR A 221 -1.17 -26.66 -14.53
C THR A 221 -1.10 -25.32 -15.26
N LEU A 222 -0.06 -25.13 -16.06
CA LEU A 222 0.25 -23.86 -16.72
C LEU A 222 -0.95 -23.27 -17.48
N LEU A 223 -1.80 -24.08 -18.11
CA LEU A 223 -2.91 -23.59 -18.93
C LEU A 223 -4.03 -22.96 -18.10
N PHE A 224 -4.47 -23.62 -17.03
CA PHE A 224 -5.68 -23.28 -16.27
C PHE A 224 -5.43 -22.91 -14.82
N GLY A 225 -4.20 -23.07 -14.30
CA GLY A 225 -3.87 -22.83 -12.91
C GLY A 225 -4.51 -23.82 -11.94
N TYR A 226 -4.59 -23.42 -10.67
CA TYR A 226 -5.09 -24.27 -9.59
C TYR A 226 -6.49 -23.92 -9.11
N GLY A 227 -7.08 -22.82 -9.57
CA GLY A 227 -8.36 -22.31 -9.12
C GLY A 227 -8.29 -21.63 -7.75
N GLU A 228 -7.48 -22.13 -6.85
CA GLU A 228 -7.28 -21.61 -5.49
C GLU A 228 -5.81 -21.28 -5.25
N THR A 229 -5.56 -20.24 -4.46
CA THR A 229 -4.20 -19.80 -4.17
C THR A 229 -3.67 -20.30 -2.83
N ASP A 230 -4.55 -20.75 -1.92
CA ASP A 230 -4.19 -21.36 -0.65
C ASP A 230 -4.03 -22.88 -0.78
N PHE A 231 -2.95 -23.30 -1.44
CA PHE A 231 -2.65 -24.73 -1.65
C PHE A 231 -2.40 -25.50 -0.37
N TYR A 232 -2.22 -24.82 0.74
CA TYR A 232 -1.78 -25.39 2.01
C TYR A 232 -2.83 -25.36 3.10
N GLY A 233 -3.94 -24.63 2.92
CA GLY A 233 -5.06 -24.59 3.87
C GLY A 233 -5.87 -25.88 3.86
N ASN A 234 -5.96 -26.53 2.71
CA ASN A 234 -6.59 -27.84 2.53
C ASN A 234 -5.51 -28.89 2.18
N SER A 235 -5.00 -29.53 3.18
CA SER A 235 -4.25 -30.78 3.35
C SER A 235 -3.97 -31.71 2.14
N ASP A 236 -4.21 -31.33 0.90
CA ASP A 236 -3.91 -32.17 -0.27
C ASP A 236 -2.46 -32.07 -0.68
N ALA A 237 -1.61 -32.52 0.26
CA ALA A 237 -0.21 -32.86 0.01
C ALA A 237 0.00 -33.78 -1.24
N LYS A 238 -1.05 -34.40 -1.77
CA LYS A 238 -1.01 -35.19 -3.01
C LYS A 238 -0.60 -34.36 -4.21
N PHE A 239 -0.94 -33.09 -4.22
CA PHE A 239 -0.69 -32.19 -5.34
C PHE A 239 0.79 -31.79 -5.40
N LEU A 240 1.37 -31.43 -4.25
CA LEU A 240 2.78 -31.05 -4.14
C LEU A 240 3.74 -32.23 -4.35
N LYS A 241 3.28 -33.47 -4.13
CA LYS A 241 4.06 -34.67 -4.45
C LYS A 241 4.33 -34.84 -5.95
N LYS A 242 3.60 -34.13 -6.83
CA LYS A 242 3.80 -34.14 -8.27
C LYS A 242 4.78 -33.07 -8.76
N VAL A 243 5.21 -32.18 -7.88
CA VAL A 243 6.11 -31.07 -8.20
C VAL A 243 7.42 -31.28 -7.45
N ASP A 244 8.52 -31.16 -8.13
CA ASP A 244 9.87 -31.22 -7.53
C ASP A 244 10.16 -29.94 -6.75
N LEU A 245 9.62 -29.90 -5.51
CA LEU A 245 9.83 -28.83 -4.54
C LEU A 245 10.74 -29.33 -3.43
N ASP A 246 11.76 -28.55 -3.13
CA ASP A 246 12.57 -28.79 -1.94
C ASP A 246 11.84 -28.34 -0.66
N THR A 247 12.36 -28.70 0.51
CA THR A 247 11.77 -28.36 1.81
C THR A 247 11.70 -26.86 2.03
N THR A 248 12.63 -26.09 1.46
CA THR A 248 12.66 -24.62 1.53
C THR A 248 11.53 -24.02 0.71
N ASP A 249 11.35 -24.46 -0.53
CA ASP A 249 10.23 -24.03 -1.39
C ASP A 249 8.87 -24.27 -0.71
N VAL A 250 8.69 -25.47 -0.11
CA VAL A 250 7.46 -25.85 0.60
C VAL A 250 7.21 -24.93 1.81
N ASN A 251 8.25 -24.67 2.59
CA ASN A 251 8.13 -23.84 3.79
C ASN A 251 7.80 -22.37 3.43
N GLU A 252 8.43 -21.81 2.38
CA GLU A 252 8.17 -20.45 1.94
C GLU A 252 6.77 -20.29 1.35
N LEU A 253 6.28 -21.25 0.57
CA LEU A 253 4.90 -21.25 0.08
C LEU A 253 3.89 -21.37 1.23
N LYS A 254 4.15 -22.20 2.24
CA LYS A 254 3.33 -22.29 3.46
C LYS A 254 3.30 -20.96 4.20
N ARG A 255 4.46 -20.31 4.40
CA ARG A 255 4.58 -19.01 5.03
C ARG A 255 3.82 -17.91 4.27
N ALA A 256 3.81 -17.99 2.94
CA ALA A 256 3.09 -17.06 2.08
C ALA A 256 1.55 -17.22 2.17
N HIS A 257 1.05 -18.33 2.71
CA HIS A 257 -0.39 -18.60 2.86
C HIS A 257 -1.19 -18.38 1.59
N GLY A 258 -0.63 -18.74 0.43
CA GLY A 258 -1.27 -18.55 -0.87
C GLY A 258 -1.12 -17.15 -1.48
N ASN A 259 -0.50 -16.20 -0.79
CA ASN A 259 -0.18 -14.89 -1.35
C ASN A 259 1.22 -14.92 -1.99
N MET A 260 1.28 -14.80 -3.30
CA MET A 260 2.57 -14.80 -4.04
C MET A 260 3.33 -13.47 -3.90
N HIS A 261 2.77 -12.46 -3.24
CA HIS A 261 3.32 -11.12 -3.17
C HIS A 261 3.74 -10.57 -4.54
N ASN A 262 2.98 -10.95 -5.56
CA ASN A 262 3.12 -10.50 -6.94
C ASN A 262 1.83 -10.85 -7.68
N GLY A 263 1.07 -9.84 -8.13
CA GLY A 263 -0.23 -10.03 -8.77
C GLY A 263 -0.14 -10.82 -10.06
N PHE A 264 0.96 -10.69 -10.82
CA PHE A 264 1.19 -11.46 -12.05
C PHE A 264 1.31 -12.96 -11.75
N LEU A 265 2.14 -13.31 -10.78
CA LEU A 265 2.29 -14.70 -10.35
C LEU A 265 1.02 -15.23 -9.68
N GLN A 266 0.32 -14.37 -8.93
CA GLN A 266 -0.95 -14.73 -8.30
C GLN A 266 -1.99 -15.18 -9.35
N VAL A 267 -2.18 -14.38 -10.41
CA VAL A 267 -3.08 -14.73 -11.52
C VAL A 267 -2.60 -15.97 -12.24
N LEU A 268 -1.31 -16.05 -12.52
CA LEU A 268 -0.73 -17.17 -13.27
C LEU A 268 -0.90 -18.50 -12.52
N VAL A 269 -0.66 -18.50 -11.19
CA VAL A 269 -0.80 -19.69 -10.36
C VAL A 269 -2.27 -20.06 -10.16
N SER A 270 -3.15 -19.08 -9.89
CA SER A 270 -4.57 -19.37 -9.65
C SER A 270 -5.34 -19.75 -10.92
N SER A 271 -5.09 -19.06 -12.03
CA SER A 271 -5.98 -19.10 -13.20
C SER A 271 -5.26 -19.49 -14.51
N GLY A 272 -3.94 -19.71 -14.45
CA GLY A 272 -3.13 -20.15 -15.58
C GLY A 272 -2.86 -19.08 -16.63
N ILE A 273 -2.14 -19.50 -17.69
CA ILE A 273 -1.64 -18.59 -18.73
C ILE A 273 -2.74 -18.01 -19.61
N ILE A 274 -3.84 -18.73 -19.81
CA ILE A 274 -4.96 -18.24 -20.62
C ILE A 274 -5.61 -17.03 -19.95
N ALA A 275 -5.98 -17.15 -18.67
CA ALA A 275 -6.54 -16.05 -17.91
C ALA A 275 -5.54 -14.90 -17.74
N PHE A 276 -4.25 -15.22 -17.53
CA PHE A 276 -3.18 -14.25 -17.47
C PHE A 276 -3.14 -13.38 -18.74
N ILE A 277 -3.11 -14.01 -19.92
CA ILE A 277 -3.09 -13.29 -21.20
C ILE A 277 -4.35 -12.44 -21.36
N CYS A 278 -5.55 -12.97 -21.07
CA CYS A 278 -6.80 -12.21 -21.18
C CYS A 278 -6.82 -10.98 -20.28
N ILE A 279 -6.45 -11.12 -19.00
CA ILE A 279 -6.48 -10.04 -18.02
C ILE A 279 -5.45 -8.96 -18.40
N TYR A 280 -4.21 -9.36 -18.69
CA TYR A 280 -3.16 -8.39 -19.00
C TYR A 280 -3.30 -7.78 -20.38
N ALA A 281 -3.83 -8.48 -21.36
CA ALA A 281 -4.23 -7.88 -22.63
C ALA A 281 -5.30 -6.79 -22.42
N PHE A 282 -6.31 -7.05 -21.58
CA PHE A 282 -7.30 -6.04 -21.20
C PHE A 282 -6.65 -4.79 -20.57
N TYR A 283 -5.74 -4.96 -19.63
CA TYR A 283 -5.01 -3.82 -19.02
C TYR A 283 -4.19 -3.05 -20.05
N VAL A 284 -3.41 -3.75 -20.88
CA VAL A 284 -2.55 -3.14 -21.90
C VAL A 284 -3.39 -2.37 -22.92
N LEU A 285 -4.51 -2.93 -23.39
CA LEU A 285 -5.42 -2.25 -24.33
C LEU A 285 -6.03 -0.99 -23.72
N ASN A 286 -6.42 -1.02 -22.44
CA ASN A 286 -6.94 0.16 -21.75
C ASN A 286 -5.87 1.23 -21.55
N ILE A 287 -4.66 0.86 -21.16
CA ILE A 287 -3.52 1.79 -21.04
C ILE A 287 -3.21 2.41 -22.40
N PHE A 288 -3.19 1.61 -23.48
CA PHE A 288 -2.95 2.10 -24.83
C PHE A 288 -4.06 3.05 -25.30
N SER A 289 -5.32 2.71 -25.04
CA SER A 289 -6.47 3.58 -25.33
C SER A 289 -6.38 4.91 -24.59
N LEU A 290 -5.99 4.87 -23.30
CA LEU A 290 -5.82 6.06 -22.48
C LEU A 290 -4.64 6.92 -22.95
N LEU A 291 -3.52 6.31 -23.32
CA LEU A 291 -2.37 6.99 -23.94
C LEU A 291 -2.79 7.68 -25.24
N LYS A 292 -3.48 6.96 -26.14
CA LYS A 292 -3.99 7.53 -27.39
C LYS A 292 -4.91 8.72 -27.13
N THR A 293 -5.79 8.60 -26.14
CA THR A 293 -6.70 9.68 -25.72
C THR A 293 -5.92 10.84 -25.16
N PHE A 294 -4.94 10.61 -24.29
CA PHE A 294 -4.07 11.64 -23.73
C PHE A 294 -3.36 12.46 -24.81
N PHE A 295 -2.74 11.81 -25.80
CA PHE A 295 -2.01 12.53 -26.86
C PHE A 295 -2.94 13.22 -27.88
N ARG A 296 -4.15 12.73 -28.10
CA ARG A 296 -5.12 13.29 -29.06
C ARG A 296 -6.05 14.33 -28.47
N SER A 297 -6.28 14.31 -27.16
CA SER A 297 -7.20 15.23 -26.49
C SER A 297 -6.71 16.66 -26.62
N LYS A 298 -7.64 17.58 -26.74
CA LYS A 298 -7.39 19.03 -26.66
C LYS A 298 -7.74 19.61 -25.28
N VAL A 299 -8.39 18.81 -24.43
CA VAL A 299 -8.99 19.25 -23.16
C VAL A 299 -8.62 18.24 -22.05
N ASN A 300 -8.51 18.74 -20.82
CA ASN A 300 -8.32 17.92 -19.61
C ASN A 300 -7.02 17.09 -19.55
N TYR A 301 -5.93 17.62 -20.09
CA TYR A 301 -4.61 16.96 -20.02
C TYR A 301 -4.19 16.62 -18.59
N ALA A 302 -4.48 17.50 -17.64
CA ALA A 302 -4.14 17.25 -16.23
C ALA A 302 -4.85 16.00 -15.69
N PHE A 303 -6.16 15.92 -15.91
CA PHE A 303 -6.95 14.77 -15.47
C PHE A 303 -6.49 13.46 -16.13
N LEU A 304 -6.40 13.45 -17.48
CA LEU A 304 -5.99 12.26 -18.22
C LEU A 304 -4.58 11.79 -17.82
N GLY A 305 -3.66 12.74 -17.64
CA GLY A 305 -2.29 12.45 -17.21
C GLY A 305 -2.23 11.86 -15.80
N ILE A 306 -2.98 12.40 -14.84
CA ILE A 306 -3.03 11.86 -13.46
C ILE A 306 -3.65 10.45 -13.45
N VAL A 307 -4.74 10.24 -14.19
CA VAL A 307 -5.36 8.91 -14.31
C VAL A 307 -4.39 7.91 -14.94
N LEU A 308 -3.68 8.31 -15.99
CA LEU A 308 -2.68 7.46 -16.63
C LEU A 308 -1.56 7.07 -15.65
N ILE A 309 -0.99 8.04 -14.95
CA ILE A 309 0.09 7.78 -13.97
C ILE A 309 -0.45 6.88 -12.85
N PHE A 310 -1.67 7.12 -12.37
CA PHE A 310 -2.29 6.32 -11.33
C PHE A 310 -2.46 4.85 -11.75
N ILE A 311 -2.98 4.59 -12.95
CA ILE A 311 -3.11 3.22 -13.48
C ILE A 311 -1.74 2.56 -13.62
N LEU A 312 -0.73 3.29 -14.14
CA LEU A 312 0.63 2.76 -14.26
C LEU A 312 1.25 2.46 -12.89
N SER A 313 1.00 3.29 -11.89
CA SER A 313 1.52 3.05 -10.54
C SER A 313 0.85 1.86 -9.85
N ILE A 314 -0.45 1.62 -10.07
CA ILE A 314 -1.13 0.40 -9.62
C ILE A 314 -0.55 -0.83 -10.32
N PHE A 315 -0.26 -0.74 -11.61
CA PHE A 315 0.38 -1.82 -12.34
C PHE A 315 1.77 -2.17 -11.79
N ILE A 316 2.53 -1.15 -11.34
CA ILE A 316 3.81 -1.36 -10.65
C ILE A 316 3.58 -1.99 -9.26
N ASP A 317 2.52 -1.60 -8.55
CA ASP A 317 2.16 -2.23 -7.28
C ASP A 317 1.93 -3.74 -7.43
N GLU A 318 1.20 -4.17 -8.45
CA GLU A 318 0.96 -5.58 -8.74
C GLU A 318 2.25 -6.39 -8.99
N MET A 319 3.35 -5.75 -9.35
CA MET A 319 4.67 -6.42 -9.44
C MET A 319 5.28 -6.71 -8.07
N VAL A 320 4.88 -5.99 -7.04
CA VAL A 320 5.50 -6.02 -5.70
C VAL A 320 4.56 -6.64 -4.66
N GLU A 321 3.24 -6.54 -4.89
CA GLU A 321 2.18 -7.08 -4.01
C GLU A 321 1.01 -7.56 -4.88
N ALA A 322 0.14 -8.40 -4.33
CA ALA A 322 -1.06 -8.88 -5.01
C ALA A 322 -2.29 -8.25 -4.33
N HIS A 323 -2.61 -7.00 -4.68
CA HIS A 323 -3.70 -6.25 -4.02
C HIS A 323 -5.01 -6.26 -4.79
N VAL A 324 -4.96 -6.16 -6.12
CA VAL A 324 -6.15 -5.89 -6.95
C VAL A 324 -6.88 -7.17 -7.35
N LEU A 325 -6.14 -8.25 -7.58
CA LEU A 325 -6.72 -9.50 -8.08
C LEU A 325 -6.51 -10.64 -7.07
N PHE A 326 -7.60 -11.32 -6.71
CA PHE A 326 -7.59 -12.59 -5.96
C PHE A 326 -7.10 -12.56 -4.50
N ASN A 327 -7.06 -11.42 -3.84
CA ASN A 327 -6.73 -11.39 -2.42
C ASN A 327 -7.98 -11.56 -1.57
N LYS A 328 -8.38 -12.81 -1.34
CA LYS A 328 -9.56 -13.17 -0.53
C LYS A 328 -9.48 -12.68 0.92
N ARG A 329 -8.29 -12.47 1.46
CA ARG A 329 -8.11 -12.17 2.88
C ARG A 329 -8.36 -10.71 3.23
N ASP A 330 -8.08 -9.80 2.31
CA ASP A 330 -8.16 -8.37 2.58
C ASP A 330 -9.58 -7.81 2.37
N VAL A 331 -10.41 -8.46 1.56
CA VAL A 331 -11.79 -8.02 1.27
C VAL A 331 -12.77 -8.47 2.35
N ILE A 332 -12.56 -9.64 2.98
CA ILE A 332 -13.49 -10.22 3.97
C ILE A 332 -13.37 -9.54 5.33
N SER A 333 -12.27 -8.85 5.62
CA SER A 333 -12.05 -8.21 6.92
C SER A 333 -12.61 -6.78 7.04
N ILE A 334 -13.26 -6.26 6.00
CA ILE A 334 -13.92 -4.94 6.01
C ILE A 334 -15.43 -5.07 6.28
N VAL A 335 -15.98 -6.28 6.28
CA VAL A 335 -17.36 -6.59 6.65
C VAL A 335 -17.36 -7.26 8.02
#